data_90e7610adc4df5c30e8ea45692a223f7
#
_entry.id   90e7610adc4df5c30e8ea45692a223f7
#
_cell.length_a   1.000
_cell.length_b   1.000
_cell.length_c   1.000
_cell.angle_alpha   90.00
_cell.angle_beta   90.00
_cell.angle_gamma   90.00
#
_symmetry.space_group_name_H-M   'P 1'
#
loop_
_entity.id
_entity.type
_entity.pdbx_description
1 polymer ?
#
loop_
_entity_poly.entity_id
_entity_poly.type
_entity_poly.pdbx_seq_one_letter_code
_entity_poly.pdbx_strand_id
1 'polypeptide(L)'
;MAETKKVAKASSRAGSAAADEALPSREEAVAAFSSALAPGLERARSRLSALADRPPQLLHVEGGELNERVGMALWWAALLNCANTEEAGALQPEPCLACSACLRIGAGLFADLVILDGREGNIKIDQVRELRPLLGEAPRFGRKRVVVVLEAQALGVEAANSLLKSLEEPCPDSCFLFTMPQRERLLPTLVSRGWVLTLPWPDPSRPLPESVRDWASALAEFTDSGRGWFERTSVKGAVDAVLAQNIVLAGQKALAERLTGKGNSGLARALGRVPESLVPAADELFAMCQEALQAQVNPSLVMDRMATELYLLTHGRS
;
A
#
# COMPACT_ATOMS: atom_id res chain seq x y z
N MET A 1 -3.20 -14.15 -0.17
CA MET A 1 -2.53 -13.60 -1.35
C MET A 1 -3.27 -13.82 -2.70
N ALA A 2 -4.20 -14.78 -2.83
CA ALA A 2 -5.01 -14.94 -4.06
C ALA A 2 -6.18 -13.96 -4.18
N GLU A 3 -6.71 -13.47 -3.06
CA GLU A 3 -7.90 -12.60 -3.02
C GLU A 3 -7.64 -11.15 -3.43
N THR A 4 -6.48 -10.60 -3.11
CA THR A 4 -6.14 -9.22 -3.50
C THR A 4 -5.88 -9.06 -5.00
N LYS A 5 -5.51 -10.13 -5.72
CA LYS A 5 -5.34 -10.10 -7.18
C LYS A 5 -6.64 -9.99 -7.97
N LYS A 6 -7.79 -10.37 -7.36
CA LYS A 6 -9.09 -10.33 -8.04
C LYS A 6 -9.66 -8.91 -8.14
N VAL A 7 -9.35 -8.04 -7.18
CA VAL A 7 -9.84 -6.66 -7.12
C VAL A 7 -9.25 -5.78 -8.25
N ALA A 8 -8.00 -5.97 -8.61
CA ALA A 8 -7.30 -5.12 -9.59
C ALA A 8 -7.71 -5.38 -11.06
N LYS A 9 -8.14 -6.60 -11.40
CA LYS A 9 -8.47 -6.97 -12.80
C LYS A 9 -9.88 -6.63 -13.27
N ALA A 10 -10.80 -6.30 -12.34
CA ALA A 10 -12.19 -6.00 -12.64
C ALA A 10 -12.42 -4.56 -13.14
N SER A 11 -11.53 -3.62 -12.79
CA SER A 11 -11.75 -2.19 -13.01
C SER A 11 -11.66 -1.73 -14.48
N SER A 12 -10.92 -2.42 -15.35
CA SER A 12 -10.78 -2.01 -16.76
C SER A 12 -11.89 -2.50 -17.71
N ARG A 13 -12.84 -3.33 -17.23
CA ARG A 13 -13.95 -3.89 -18.05
C ARG A 13 -15.35 -3.43 -17.66
N ALA A 14 -15.50 -2.56 -16.66
CA ALA A 14 -16.79 -2.22 -16.06
C ALA A 14 -17.66 -1.22 -16.85
N GLY A 15 -17.51 -1.13 -18.16
CA GLY A 15 -18.19 -0.11 -18.97
C GLY A 15 -19.67 -0.42 -19.33
N SER A 16 -20.19 -1.63 -19.24
CA SER A 16 -21.55 -1.87 -19.77
C SER A 16 -22.40 -3.01 -19.19
N ALA A 17 -21.95 -3.76 -18.16
CA ALA A 17 -22.67 -4.97 -17.71
C ALA A 17 -23.00 -5.04 -16.21
N ALA A 18 -22.81 -3.98 -15.43
CA ALA A 18 -22.81 -4.06 -13.96
C ALA A 18 -24.21 -4.03 -13.27
N ALA A 19 -25.32 -4.08 -14.00
CA ALA A 19 -26.64 -3.95 -13.39
C ALA A 19 -27.23 -5.28 -12.86
N ASP A 20 -26.72 -6.43 -13.26
CA ASP A 20 -27.36 -7.75 -13.02
C ASP A 20 -26.42 -8.79 -12.35
N GLU A 21 -25.25 -8.39 -11.88
CA GLU A 21 -24.35 -9.28 -11.14
C GLU A 21 -24.82 -9.44 -9.69
N ALA A 22 -24.92 -10.68 -9.21
CA ALA A 22 -25.27 -10.99 -7.82
C ALA A 22 -24.39 -10.21 -6.85
N LEU A 23 -24.98 -9.66 -5.79
CA LEU A 23 -24.21 -8.95 -4.76
C LEU A 23 -23.14 -9.89 -4.17
N PRO A 24 -21.90 -9.41 -3.99
CA PRO A 24 -20.84 -10.19 -3.35
C PRO A 24 -21.23 -10.54 -1.92
N SER A 25 -20.67 -11.62 -1.40
CA SER A 25 -20.92 -12.00 -0.01
C SER A 25 -20.43 -10.91 0.94
N ARG A 26 -21.13 -10.75 2.08
CA ARG A 26 -20.73 -9.78 3.09
C ARG A 26 -19.31 -10.07 3.64
N GLU A 27 -18.98 -11.34 3.79
CA GLU A 27 -17.66 -11.77 4.32
C GLU A 27 -16.53 -11.36 3.39
N GLU A 28 -16.68 -11.63 2.09
CA GLU A 28 -15.68 -11.21 1.08
C GLU A 28 -15.52 -9.69 1.02
N ALA A 29 -16.63 -8.96 1.06
CA ALA A 29 -16.59 -7.50 1.01
C ALA A 29 -15.96 -6.90 2.28
N VAL A 30 -16.32 -7.40 3.46
CA VAL A 30 -15.79 -6.92 4.74
C VAL A 30 -14.30 -7.23 4.88
N ALA A 31 -13.82 -8.35 4.33
CA ALA A 31 -12.40 -8.68 4.32
C ALA A 31 -11.54 -7.58 3.68
N ALA A 32 -12.05 -6.90 2.64
CA ALA A 32 -11.34 -5.79 2.00
C ALA A 32 -11.14 -4.56 2.91
N PHE A 33 -12.00 -4.39 3.90
CA PHE A 33 -11.92 -3.29 4.87
C PHE A 33 -11.15 -3.67 6.14
N SER A 34 -10.78 -4.93 6.33
CA SER A 34 -10.16 -5.44 7.56
C SER A 34 -8.93 -4.64 7.98
N SER A 35 -8.10 -4.24 7.01
CA SER A 35 -6.91 -3.44 7.28
C SER A 35 -7.24 -2.03 7.79
N ALA A 36 -8.31 -1.40 7.30
CA ALA A 36 -8.77 -0.10 7.80
C ALA A 36 -9.35 -0.19 9.21
N LEU A 37 -9.90 -1.36 9.58
CA LEU A 37 -10.47 -1.62 10.89
C LEU A 37 -9.43 -2.09 11.92
N ALA A 38 -8.17 -2.23 11.50
CA ALA A 38 -7.08 -2.64 12.38
C ALA A 38 -6.92 -1.69 13.59
N PRO A 39 -6.53 -2.21 14.75
CA PRO A 39 -6.21 -1.40 15.93
C PRO A 39 -5.15 -0.34 15.61
N GLY A 40 -5.34 0.88 16.12
CA GLY A 40 -4.44 2.01 15.90
C GLY A 40 -4.87 2.93 14.76
N LEU A 41 -5.83 2.54 13.91
CA LEU A 41 -6.35 3.38 12.81
C LEU A 41 -7.65 4.14 13.18
N GLU A 42 -8.15 4.01 14.41
CA GLU A 42 -9.39 4.67 14.86
C GLU A 42 -9.33 6.20 14.69
N ARG A 43 -8.18 6.80 15.03
CA ARG A 43 -7.98 8.26 14.86
C ARG A 43 -8.01 8.68 13.39
N ALA A 44 -7.46 7.84 12.52
CA ALA A 44 -7.47 8.11 11.08
C ALA A 44 -8.90 8.03 10.53
N ARG A 45 -9.67 6.99 10.90
CA ARG A 45 -11.09 6.87 10.55
C ARG A 45 -11.91 8.06 11.06
N SER A 46 -11.74 8.41 12.34
CA SER A 46 -12.43 9.55 12.94
C SER A 46 -12.17 10.88 12.18
N ARG A 47 -10.93 11.10 11.75
CA ARG A 47 -10.59 12.29 10.93
C ARG A 47 -11.26 12.25 9.57
N LEU A 48 -11.31 11.08 8.91
CA LEU A 48 -12.03 10.93 7.65
C LEU A 48 -13.54 11.13 7.83
N SER A 49 -14.11 10.56 8.89
CA SER A 49 -15.53 10.76 9.22
C SER A 49 -15.89 12.25 9.36
N ALA A 50 -15.03 13.02 10.00
CA ALA A 50 -15.23 14.47 10.15
C ALA A 50 -15.16 15.24 8.81
N LEU A 51 -14.53 14.66 7.78
CA LEU A 51 -14.45 15.26 6.43
C LEU A 51 -15.57 14.79 5.49
N ALA A 52 -16.40 13.82 5.89
CA ALA A 52 -17.36 13.17 5.00
C ALA A 52 -18.42 14.12 4.44
N ASP A 53 -18.87 15.11 5.22
CA ASP A 53 -19.89 16.09 4.78
C ASP A 53 -19.33 17.05 3.72
N ARG A 54 -18.06 17.38 3.81
CA ARG A 54 -17.35 18.25 2.86
C ARG A 54 -16.02 17.65 2.48
N PRO A 55 -16.04 16.58 1.68
CA PRO A 55 -14.84 15.85 1.30
C PRO A 55 -13.89 16.76 0.52
N PRO A 56 -12.58 16.72 0.83
CA PRO A 56 -11.60 17.43 0.05
C PRO A 56 -11.56 16.89 -1.38
N GLN A 57 -11.25 17.75 -2.35
CA GLN A 57 -11.11 17.34 -3.74
C GLN A 57 -10.02 16.32 -3.93
N LEU A 58 -8.91 16.46 -3.22
CA LEU A 58 -7.80 15.50 -3.20
C LEU A 58 -7.43 15.22 -1.74
N LEU A 59 -7.40 13.93 -1.41
CA LEU A 59 -6.94 13.41 -0.14
C LEU A 59 -5.67 12.57 -0.36
N HIS A 60 -4.61 12.88 0.36
CA HIS A 60 -3.40 12.05 0.44
C HIS A 60 -3.44 11.20 1.69
N VAL A 61 -3.29 9.88 1.53
CA VAL A 61 -3.14 8.94 2.64
C VAL A 61 -1.71 8.41 2.61
N GLU A 62 -0.89 8.88 3.55
CA GLU A 62 0.51 8.51 3.63
C GLU A 62 0.85 7.72 4.90
N GLY A 63 2.01 7.08 4.93
CA GLY A 63 2.46 6.27 6.07
C GLY A 63 1.79 4.91 6.15
N GLY A 64 1.84 4.29 7.30
CA GLY A 64 1.27 2.97 7.54
C GLY A 64 1.80 1.87 6.61
N GLU A 65 1.18 0.71 6.66
CA GLU A 65 1.45 -0.39 5.74
C GLU A 65 0.65 -0.24 4.43
N LEU A 66 1.10 -0.89 3.35
CA LEU A 66 0.41 -0.88 2.06
C LEU A 66 -1.06 -1.30 2.19
N ASN A 67 -1.33 -2.40 2.92
CA ASN A 67 -2.69 -2.90 3.10
C ASN A 67 -3.56 -1.94 3.91
N GLU A 68 -2.98 -1.23 4.89
CA GLU A 68 -3.69 -0.21 5.67
C GLU A 68 -4.08 0.98 4.79
N ARG A 69 -3.18 1.43 3.90
CA ARG A 69 -3.49 2.49 2.93
C ARG A 69 -4.60 2.08 1.97
N VAL A 70 -4.53 0.86 1.42
CA VAL A 70 -5.57 0.32 0.51
C VAL A 70 -6.90 0.18 1.24
N GLY A 71 -6.91 -0.43 2.43
CA GLY A 71 -8.12 -0.57 3.23
C GLY A 71 -8.74 0.79 3.57
N MET A 72 -7.92 1.77 3.94
CA MET A 72 -8.38 3.13 4.27
C MET A 72 -8.96 3.84 3.04
N ALA A 73 -8.40 3.63 1.85
CA ALA A 73 -8.94 4.18 0.60
C ALA A 73 -10.31 3.59 0.27
N LEU A 74 -10.48 2.26 0.41
CA LEU A 74 -11.77 1.61 0.21
C LEU A 74 -12.78 2.02 1.28
N TRP A 75 -12.36 2.12 2.54
CA TRP A 75 -13.20 2.57 3.64
C TRP A 75 -13.72 4.00 3.41
N TRP A 76 -12.85 4.90 2.93
CA TRP A 76 -13.25 6.27 2.56
C TRP A 76 -14.27 6.27 1.43
N ALA A 77 -14.05 5.51 0.36
CA ALA A 77 -14.99 5.38 -0.74
C ALA A 77 -16.34 4.84 -0.26
N ALA A 78 -16.33 3.86 0.66
CA ALA A 78 -17.53 3.31 1.27
C ALA A 78 -18.26 4.37 2.14
N LEU A 79 -17.54 5.14 2.95
CA LEU A 79 -18.12 6.19 3.78
C LEU A 79 -18.86 7.24 2.94
N LEU A 80 -18.25 7.68 1.84
CA LEU A 80 -18.85 8.69 0.95
C LEU A 80 -20.09 8.20 0.20
N ASN A 81 -20.24 6.89 0.03
CA ASN A 81 -21.30 6.27 -0.76
C ASN A 81 -22.25 5.37 0.04
N CYS A 82 -22.04 5.23 1.35
CA CYS A 82 -22.86 4.40 2.19
C CYS A 82 -24.29 4.96 2.32
N ALA A 83 -25.29 4.11 2.13
CA ALA A 83 -26.69 4.51 2.29
C ALA A 83 -27.09 4.71 3.76
N ASN A 84 -26.40 4.05 4.70
CA ASN A 84 -26.78 3.91 6.11
C ASN A 84 -25.67 4.39 7.04
N THR A 85 -25.09 5.55 6.80
CA THR A 85 -24.02 6.10 7.65
C THR A 85 -24.50 6.51 9.05
N GLU A 86 -25.79 6.80 9.22
CA GLU A 86 -26.38 7.31 10.46
C GLU A 86 -26.82 6.21 11.43
N GLU A 87 -27.00 4.95 10.95
CA GLU A 87 -27.53 3.85 11.75
C GLU A 87 -26.50 3.23 12.74
N ALA A 88 -25.23 3.61 12.64
CA ALA A 88 -24.17 3.01 13.45
C ALA A 88 -24.14 3.50 14.92
N GLY A 89 -25.00 4.45 15.32
CA GLY A 89 -25.04 4.98 16.69
C GLY A 89 -23.71 5.63 17.16
N ALA A 90 -22.78 5.80 16.25
CA ALA A 90 -21.48 6.39 16.50
C ALA A 90 -21.60 7.93 16.54
N LEU A 91 -20.74 8.56 17.34
CA LEU A 91 -20.60 10.02 17.40
C LEU A 91 -20.18 10.64 16.06
N GLN A 92 -19.75 9.83 15.10
CA GLN A 92 -19.29 10.22 13.77
C GLN A 92 -19.75 9.21 12.73
N PRO A 93 -20.03 9.63 11.47
CA PRO A 93 -20.50 8.72 10.44
C PRO A 93 -19.44 7.67 10.08
N GLU A 94 -19.85 6.41 10.03
CA GLU A 94 -19.04 5.27 9.57
C GLU A 94 -19.81 4.51 8.47
N PRO A 95 -19.12 3.83 7.53
CA PRO A 95 -19.81 3.00 6.56
C PRO A 95 -20.38 1.75 7.24
N CYS A 96 -21.62 1.39 6.91
CA CYS A 96 -22.30 0.24 7.52
C CYS A 96 -21.72 -1.13 7.08
N LEU A 97 -20.88 -1.17 6.06
CA LEU A 97 -20.23 -2.36 5.46
C LEU A 97 -21.21 -3.50 5.08
N ALA A 98 -22.47 -3.18 4.93
CA ALA A 98 -23.54 -4.16 4.67
C ALA A 98 -24.49 -3.74 3.53
N CYS A 99 -24.60 -2.45 3.19
CA CYS A 99 -25.43 -2.00 2.07
C CYS A 99 -24.80 -2.36 0.73
N SER A 100 -25.60 -2.30 -0.34
CA SER A 100 -25.13 -2.67 -1.69
C SER A 100 -23.90 -1.87 -2.16
N ALA A 101 -23.81 -0.58 -1.81
CA ALA A 101 -22.65 0.24 -2.14
C ALA A 101 -21.39 -0.27 -1.42
N CYS A 102 -21.46 -0.49 -0.10
CA CYS A 102 -20.34 -1.01 0.68
C CYS A 102 -19.88 -2.39 0.17
N LEU A 103 -20.82 -3.30 -0.08
CA LEU A 103 -20.50 -4.65 -0.60
C LEU A 103 -19.82 -4.59 -1.96
N ARG A 104 -20.33 -3.78 -2.89
CA ARG A 104 -19.75 -3.61 -4.23
C ARG A 104 -18.36 -2.92 -4.17
N ILE A 105 -18.17 -1.94 -3.28
CA ILE A 105 -16.88 -1.28 -3.08
C ILE A 105 -15.84 -2.29 -2.55
N GLY A 106 -16.19 -3.06 -1.52
CA GLY A 106 -15.29 -4.09 -0.98
C GLY A 106 -14.90 -5.14 -1.99
N ALA A 107 -15.80 -5.50 -2.91
CA ALA A 107 -15.53 -6.44 -4.00
C ALA A 107 -14.86 -5.80 -5.24
N GLY A 108 -14.68 -4.47 -5.28
CA GLY A 108 -14.14 -3.76 -6.45
C GLY A 108 -15.10 -3.68 -7.64
N LEU A 109 -16.41 -3.83 -7.40
CA LEU A 109 -17.48 -3.87 -8.42
C LEU A 109 -18.33 -2.60 -8.45
N PHE A 110 -17.98 -1.57 -7.69
CA PHE A 110 -18.73 -0.32 -7.63
C PHE A 110 -18.36 0.59 -8.79
N ALA A 111 -19.31 0.92 -9.65
CA ALA A 111 -19.07 1.64 -10.89
C ALA A 111 -18.55 3.08 -10.70
N ASP A 112 -18.85 3.71 -9.55
CA ASP A 112 -18.36 5.05 -9.22
C ASP A 112 -17.07 5.03 -8.39
N LEU A 113 -16.43 3.86 -8.23
CA LEU A 113 -15.08 3.69 -7.70
C LEU A 113 -14.13 3.35 -8.86
N VAL A 114 -13.19 4.23 -9.12
CA VAL A 114 -12.14 4.00 -10.13
C VAL A 114 -10.81 3.87 -9.44
N ILE A 115 -10.07 2.80 -9.74
CA ILE A 115 -8.77 2.53 -9.12
C ILE A 115 -7.69 2.53 -10.20
N LEU A 116 -6.72 3.43 -10.06
CA LEU A 116 -5.43 3.36 -10.74
C LEU A 116 -4.43 2.70 -9.82
N ASP A 117 -3.92 1.55 -10.22
CA ASP A 117 -3.09 0.71 -9.35
C ASP A 117 -1.60 0.81 -9.71
N GLY A 118 -0.86 1.55 -8.89
CA GLY A 118 0.59 1.67 -9.01
C GLY A 118 1.39 0.55 -8.33
N ARG A 119 0.73 -0.43 -7.70
CA ARG A 119 1.41 -1.57 -7.06
C ARG A 119 1.98 -2.56 -8.09
N GLU A 120 1.37 -2.64 -9.26
CA GLU A 120 1.77 -3.55 -10.35
C GLU A 120 2.77 -2.92 -11.33
N GLY A 121 3.06 -1.62 -11.19
CA GLY A 121 3.98 -0.90 -12.07
C GLY A 121 3.62 0.57 -12.29
N ASN A 122 4.33 1.21 -13.19
CA ASN A 122 4.11 2.61 -13.48
C ASN A 122 2.72 2.89 -14.07
N ILE A 123 2.02 3.86 -13.51
CA ILE A 123 0.75 4.36 -14.04
C ILE A 123 1.05 5.28 -15.22
N LYS A 124 0.59 4.88 -16.41
CA LYS A 124 0.83 5.59 -17.67
C LYS A 124 -0.24 6.65 -17.93
N ILE A 125 0.12 7.63 -18.75
CA ILE A 125 -0.77 8.74 -19.15
C ILE A 125 -2.09 8.25 -19.77
N ASP A 126 -2.07 7.15 -20.53
CA ASP A 126 -3.28 6.65 -21.20
C ASP A 126 -4.33 6.17 -20.20
N GLN A 127 -3.91 5.53 -19.10
CA GLN A 127 -4.81 5.14 -18.00
C GLN A 127 -5.48 6.38 -17.36
N VAL A 128 -4.76 7.49 -17.23
CA VAL A 128 -5.31 8.75 -16.72
C VAL A 128 -6.26 9.40 -17.74
N ARG A 129 -5.93 9.32 -19.02
CA ARG A 129 -6.80 9.87 -20.10
C ARG A 129 -8.15 9.16 -20.17
N GLU A 130 -8.19 7.86 -19.91
CA GLU A 130 -9.43 7.07 -19.84
C GLU A 130 -10.38 7.52 -18.71
N LEU A 131 -9.87 8.21 -17.68
CA LEU A 131 -10.71 8.77 -16.61
C LEU A 131 -11.46 10.02 -17.03
N ARG A 132 -10.95 10.80 -17.96
CA ARG A 132 -11.50 12.14 -18.30
C ARG A 132 -12.99 12.12 -18.66
N PRO A 133 -13.48 11.23 -19.51
CA PRO A 133 -14.89 11.15 -19.83
C PRO A 133 -15.75 10.89 -18.58
N LEU A 134 -15.26 9.99 -17.71
CA LEU A 134 -15.95 9.62 -16.48
C LEU A 134 -16.03 10.81 -15.49
N LEU A 135 -14.98 11.62 -15.41
CA LEU A 135 -14.92 12.76 -14.49
C LEU A 135 -15.86 13.91 -14.91
N GLY A 136 -16.27 13.97 -16.18
CA GLY A 136 -17.23 14.94 -16.68
C GLY A 136 -18.69 14.56 -16.45
N GLU A 137 -18.98 13.32 -16.05
CA GLU A 137 -20.32 12.79 -15.83
C GLU A 137 -20.66 12.76 -14.34
N ALA A 138 -21.94 12.90 -13.99
CA ALA A 138 -22.40 12.63 -12.62
C ALA A 138 -22.17 11.17 -12.23
N PRO A 139 -22.02 10.85 -10.92
CA PRO A 139 -21.98 9.48 -10.44
C PRO A 139 -23.23 8.71 -10.88
N ARG A 140 -23.09 7.43 -11.23
CA ARG A 140 -24.21 6.60 -11.76
C ARG A 140 -25.03 5.97 -10.64
N PHE A 141 -24.39 5.51 -9.59
CA PHE A 141 -24.99 4.75 -8.49
C PHE A 141 -24.70 5.33 -7.12
N GLY A 142 -23.60 6.05 -6.97
CA GLY A 142 -23.16 6.64 -5.72
C GLY A 142 -23.53 8.10 -5.55
N ARG A 143 -23.27 8.62 -4.36
CA ARG A 143 -23.31 10.06 -4.07
C ARG A 143 -22.07 10.78 -4.60
N LYS A 144 -20.95 10.09 -4.61
CA LYS A 144 -19.65 10.61 -5.06
C LYS A 144 -18.93 9.59 -5.92
N ARG A 145 -18.29 10.06 -6.99
CA ARG A 145 -17.30 9.30 -7.71
C ARG A 145 -15.97 9.42 -7.01
N VAL A 146 -15.38 8.30 -6.63
CA VAL A 146 -14.08 8.27 -5.94
C VAL A 146 -13.03 7.69 -6.87
N VAL A 147 -12.02 8.48 -7.18
CA VAL A 147 -10.84 8.04 -7.94
C VAL A 147 -9.71 7.77 -6.96
N VAL A 148 -9.34 6.52 -6.83
CA VAL A 148 -8.25 6.07 -5.96
C VAL A 148 -7.01 5.82 -6.81
N VAL A 149 -5.91 6.46 -6.47
CA VAL A 149 -4.58 6.19 -7.06
C VAL A 149 -3.76 5.49 -5.98
N LEU A 150 -3.64 4.17 -6.11
CA LEU A 150 -2.84 3.36 -5.19
C LEU A 150 -1.36 3.50 -5.54
N GLU A 151 -0.53 3.73 -4.52
CA GLU A 151 0.92 3.94 -4.64
C GLU A 151 1.24 5.00 -5.70
N ALA A 152 0.71 6.21 -5.47
CA ALA A 152 0.73 7.33 -6.41
C ALA A 152 2.14 7.79 -6.83
N GLN A 153 3.20 7.40 -6.09
CA GLN A 153 4.59 7.60 -6.53
C GLN A 153 4.94 6.83 -7.81
N ALA A 154 4.09 5.86 -8.21
CA ALA A 154 4.21 5.17 -9.49
C ALA A 154 3.63 5.94 -10.68
N LEU A 155 3.05 7.13 -10.46
CA LEU A 155 2.61 8.01 -11.54
C LEU A 155 3.82 8.50 -12.34
N GLY A 156 3.83 8.22 -13.65
CA GLY A 156 4.77 8.87 -14.54
C GLY A 156 4.53 10.40 -14.58
N VAL A 157 5.57 11.18 -14.86
CA VAL A 157 5.49 12.66 -14.84
C VAL A 157 4.36 13.18 -15.73
N GLU A 158 4.19 12.61 -16.93
CA GLU A 158 3.12 12.98 -17.85
C GLU A 158 1.72 12.63 -17.34
N ALA A 159 1.59 11.46 -16.68
CA ALA A 159 0.35 11.01 -16.05
C ALA A 159 -0.04 11.95 -14.89
N ALA A 160 0.92 12.28 -14.02
CA ALA A 160 0.76 13.20 -12.91
C ALA A 160 0.32 14.60 -13.39
N ASN A 161 1.00 15.16 -14.40
CA ASN A 161 0.63 16.44 -15.01
C ASN A 161 -0.76 16.41 -15.68
N SER A 162 -1.15 15.27 -16.25
CA SER A 162 -2.49 15.09 -16.82
C SER A 162 -3.59 15.14 -15.76
N LEU A 163 -3.33 14.62 -14.54
CA LEU A 163 -4.26 14.67 -13.41
C LEU A 163 -4.43 16.09 -12.86
N LEU A 164 -3.38 16.93 -12.89
CA LEU A 164 -3.47 18.30 -12.38
C LEU A 164 -4.62 19.08 -12.99
N LYS A 165 -4.89 18.93 -14.29
CA LYS A 165 -6.02 19.59 -14.97
C LYS A 165 -7.37 19.18 -14.36
N SER A 166 -7.54 17.90 -14.04
CA SER A 166 -8.78 17.39 -13.43
C SER A 166 -8.92 17.80 -11.96
N LEU A 167 -7.79 18.12 -11.31
CA LEU A 167 -7.78 18.63 -9.93
C LEU A 167 -7.98 20.14 -9.86
N GLU A 168 -7.67 20.88 -10.92
CA GLU A 168 -7.87 22.33 -11.01
C GLU A 168 -9.33 22.69 -11.37
N GLU A 169 -9.97 21.86 -12.18
CA GLU A 169 -11.37 22.03 -12.60
C GLU A 169 -12.21 20.81 -12.14
N PRO A 170 -12.42 20.65 -10.83
CA PRO A 170 -13.04 19.45 -10.30
C PRO A 170 -14.53 19.41 -10.60
N CYS A 171 -15.03 18.22 -11.00
CA CYS A 171 -16.46 17.96 -10.95
C CYS A 171 -16.92 17.91 -9.47
N PRO A 172 -17.99 18.61 -9.08
CA PRO A 172 -18.42 18.71 -7.68
C PRO A 172 -18.68 17.37 -6.99
N ASP A 173 -19.06 16.35 -7.78
CA ASP A 173 -19.39 15.02 -7.27
C ASP A 173 -18.27 14.00 -7.44
N SER A 174 -17.07 14.44 -7.78
CA SER A 174 -15.88 13.60 -7.87
C SER A 174 -14.84 14.01 -6.83
N CYS A 175 -14.17 13.04 -6.23
CA CYS A 175 -13.04 13.28 -5.35
C CYS A 175 -11.91 12.28 -5.63
N PHE A 176 -10.70 12.69 -5.33
CA PHE A 176 -9.49 11.90 -5.54
C PHE A 176 -8.91 11.49 -4.18
N LEU A 177 -8.40 10.26 -4.12
CA LEU A 177 -7.61 9.78 -3.00
C LEU A 177 -6.32 9.16 -3.53
N PHE A 178 -5.19 9.65 -3.08
CA PHE A 178 -3.88 9.10 -3.42
C PHE A 178 -3.30 8.42 -2.20
N THR A 179 -2.84 7.17 -2.36
CA THR A 179 -2.07 6.48 -1.34
C THR A 179 -0.59 6.49 -1.69
N MET A 180 0.27 6.63 -0.71
CA MET A 180 1.73 6.62 -0.87
C MET A 180 2.43 6.32 0.45
N PRO A 181 3.65 5.77 0.44
CA PRO A 181 4.44 5.65 1.67
C PRO A 181 4.81 7.03 2.24
N GLN A 182 5.24 7.95 1.37
CA GLN A 182 5.71 9.29 1.71
C GLN A 182 5.34 10.25 0.59
N ARG A 183 4.72 11.39 0.91
CA ARG A 183 4.28 12.41 -0.06
C ARG A 183 5.43 13.11 -0.80
N GLU A 184 6.63 13.11 -0.22
CA GLU A 184 7.84 13.70 -0.82
C GLU A 184 8.23 13.01 -2.14
N ARG A 185 7.68 11.82 -2.39
CA ARG A 185 7.86 11.07 -3.65
C ARG A 185 6.92 11.51 -4.77
N LEU A 186 5.96 12.37 -4.47
CA LEU A 186 5.05 12.95 -5.47
C LEU A 186 5.60 14.26 -6.01
N LEU A 187 5.07 14.68 -7.16
CA LEU A 187 5.30 16.04 -7.64
C LEU A 187 4.80 17.07 -6.62
N PRO A 188 5.61 18.10 -6.30
CA PRO A 188 5.22 19.14 -5.34
C PRO A 188 3.88 19.80 -5.67
N THR A 189 3.56 19.91 -6.96
CA THR A 189 2.29 20.44 -7.47
C THR A 189 1.07 19.60 -7.11
N LEU A 190 1.20 18.28 -6.97
CA LEU A 190 0.15 17.40 -6.47
C LEU A 190 0.06 17.49 -4.95
N VAL A 191 1.20 17.48 -4.25
CA VAL A 191 1.24 17.57 -2.78
C VAL A 191 0.55 18.84 -2.27
N SER A 192 0.78 19.97 -2.93
CA SER A 192 0.25 21.28 -2.50
C SER A 192 -1.28 21.42 -2.64
N ARG A 193 -1.94 20.53 -3.39
CA ARG A 193 -3.39 20.58 -3.67
C ARG A 193 -4.23 19.65 -2.81
N GLY A 194 -3.61 18.78 -2.06
CA GLY A 194 -4.31 17.73 -1.29
C GLY A 194 -4.29 17.95 0.21
N TRP A 195 -5.33 17.47 0.87
CA TRP A 195 -5.31 17.25 2.31
C TRP A 195 -4.48 16.02 2.63
N VAL A 196 -3.74 16.04 3.73
CA VAL A 196 -2.86 14.93 4.11
C VAL A 196 -3.40 14.26 5.37
N LEU A 197 -3.65 12.95 5.26
CA LEU A 197 -3.88 12.06 6.37
C LEU A 197 -2.65 11.14 6.51
N THR A 198 -1.91 11.31 7.60
CA THR A 198 -0.80 10.43 7.93
C THR A 198 -1.29 9.29 8.80
N LEU A 199 -1.14 8.05 8.34
CA LEU A 199 -1.37 6.85 9.13
C LEU A 199 -0.20 6.65 10.10
N PRO A 200 -0.43 5.99 11.23
CA PRO A 200 0.66 5.62 12.12
C PRO A 200 1.71 4.80 11.37
N TRP A 201 2.97 5.11 11.59
CA TRP A 201 4.03 4.24 11.07
C TRP A 201 3.92 2.86 11.72
N PRO A 202 4.21 1.79 10.97
CA PRO A 202 4.19 0.45 11.53
C PRO A 202 5.00 0.41 12.83
N ASP A 203 4.39 -0.13 13.88
CA ASP A 203 5.09 -0.30 15.16
C ASP A 203 6.28 -1.25 14.95
N PRO A 204 7.52 -0.81 15.20
CA PRO A 204 8.68 -1.68 15.08
C PRO A 204 8.59 -2.94 15.95
N SER A 205 7.79 -2.92 17.02
CA SER A 205 7.56 -4.07 17.90
C SER A 205 6.53 -5.06 17.36
N ARG A 206 5.72 -4.69 16.34
CA ARG A 206 4.71 -5.59 15.76
C ARG A 206 5.39 -6.83 15.18
N PRO A 207 4.88 -8.04 15.48
CA PRO A 207 5.45 -9.26 14.93
C PRO A 207 5.34 -9.26 13.40
N LEU A 208 6.41 -9.66 12.73
CA LEU A 208 6.42 -9.83 11.29
C LEU A 208 5.43 -10.93 10.88
N PRO A 209 4.79 -10.82 9.71
CA PRO A 209 4.01 -11.90 9.12
C PRO A 209 4.82 -13.21 9.08
N GLU A 210 4.16 -14.35 9.23
CA GLU A 210 4.84 -15.65 9.29
C GLU A 210 5.74 -15.90 8.08
N SER A 211 5.24 -15.63 6.88
CA SER A 211 6.02 -15.72 5.65
C SER A 211 7.30 -14.88 5.68
N VAL A 212 7.24 -13.66 6.22
CA VAL A 212 8.41 -12.78 6.34
C VAL A 212 9.37 -13.27 7.43
N ARG A 213 8.84 -13.82 8.54
CA ARG A 213 9.68 -14.41 9.61
C ARG A 213 10.49 -15.59 9.11
N ASP A 214 9.89 -16.46 8.29
CA ASP A 214 10.58 -17.62 7.71
C ASP A 214 11.73 -17.18 6.80
N TRP A 215 11.53 -16.14 6.00
CA TRP A 215 12.58 -15.59 5.16
C TRP A 215 13.64 -14.83 5.97
N ALA A 216 13.25 -14.10 7.01
CA ALA A 216 14.18 -13.42 7.92
C ALA A 216 15.05 -14.45 8.68
N SER A 217 14.48 -15.59 9.07
CA SER A 217 15.21 -16.70 9.69
C SER A 217 16.21 -17.33 8.71
N ALA A 218 15.78 -17.59 7.46
CA ALA A 218 16.67 -18.12 6.42
C ALA A 218 17.82 -17.13 6.08
N LEU A 219 17.53 -15.82 6.09
CA LEU A 219 18.55 -14.79 5.91
C LEU A 219 19.56 -14.79 7.07
N ALA A 220 19.09 -14.94 8.30
CA ALA A 220 19.96 -15.05 9.47
C ALA A 220 20.86 -16.29 9.38
N GLU A 221 20.30 -17.47 9.03
CA GLU A 221 21.05 -18.70 8.83
C GLU A 221 22.10 -18.58 7.72
N PHE A 222 21.72 -17.94 6.60
CA PHE A 222 22.66 -17.67 5.51
C PHE A 222 23.76 -16.71 5.94
N THR A 223 23.43 -15.64 6.65
CA THR A 223 24.40 -14.67 7.19
C THR A 223 25.39 -15.36 8.13
N ASP A 224 25.01 -16.44 8.80
CA ASP A 224 25.87 -17.21 9.69
C ASP A 224 26.69 -18.29 8.98
N SER A 225 26.10 -19.00 8.00
CA SER A 225 26.67 -20.22 7.43
C SER A 225 27.09 -20.09 5.96
N GLY A 226 26.61 -19.11 5.24
CA GLY A 226 26.77 -18.96 3.79
C GLY A 226 26.00 -19.99 2.97
N ARG A 227 24.99 -20.68 3.54
CA ARG A 227 24.28 -21.80 2.88
C ARG A 227 22.76 -21.64 2.95
N GLY A 228 22.06 -22.27 2.01
CA GLY A 228 20.59 -22.43 2.03
C GLY A 228 19.79 -21.29 1.43
N TRP A 229 20.37 -20.13 1.14
CA TRP A 229 19.66 -18.99 0.61
C TRP A 229 19.33 -19.12 -0.87
N PHE A 230 20.33 -19.42 -1.69
CA PHE A 230 20.16 -19.45 -3.14
C PHE A 230 19.25 -20.59 -3.61
N GLU A 231 19.20 -21.69 -2.89
CA GLU A 231 18.25 -22.77 -3.15
C GLU A 231 16.79 -22.28 -2.99
N ARG A 232 16.55 -21.35 -2.06
CA ARG A 232 15.23 -20.76 -1.82
C ARG A 232 14.86 -19.73 -2.88
N THR A 233 15.78 -18.83 -3.21
CA THR A 233 15.52 -17.73 -4.16
C THR A 233 15.46 -18.21 -5.62
N SER A 234 16.11 -19.34 -5.95
CA SER A 234 16.10 -19.91 -7.30
C SER A 234 14.76 -20.53 -7.71
N VAL A 235 13.85 -20.80 -6.75
CA VAL A 235 12.50 -21.28 -7.05
C VAL A 235 11.71 -20.16 -7.72
N LYS A 236 11.25 -20.41 -8.96
CA LYS A 236 10.52 -19.41 -9.74
C LYS A 236 9.26 -18.92 -9.02
N GLY A 237 9.21 -17.62 -8.76
CA GLY A 237 8.08 -16.98 -8.08
C GLY A 237 8.10 -17.12 -6.56
N ALA A 238 9.16 -17.63 -5.96
CA ALA A 238 9.30 -17.71 -4.50
C ALA A 238 9.38 -16.33 -3.85
N VAL A 239 9.95 -15.35 -4.53
CA VAL A 239 10.08 -13.97 -4.06
C VAL A 239 9.36 -13.04 -5.05
N ASP A 240 8.28 -12.43 -4.60
CA ASP A 240 7.65 -11.31 -5.30
C ASP A 240 8.13 -9.96 -4.72
N ALA A 241 7.77 -8.86 -5.37
CA ALA A 241 8.22 -7.53 -4.96
C ALA A 241 7.73 -7.14 -3.56
N VAL A 242 6.53 -7.57 -3.17
CA VAL A 242 5.94 -7.27 -1.85
C VAL A 242 6.68 -8.03 -0.75
N LEU A 243 6.96 -9.31 -0.97
CA LEU A 243 7.72 -10.11 -0.02
C LEU A 243 9.15 -9.58 0.12
N ALA A 244 9.81 -9.24 -1.00
CA ALA A 244 11.15 -8.66 -0.98
C ALA A 244 11.21 -7.36 -0.18
N GLN A 245 10.26 -6.44 -0.39
CA GLN A 245 10.16 -5.19 0.40
C GLN A 245 10.02 -5.49 1.89
N ASN A 246 9.18 -6.45 2.26
CA ASN A 246 8.97 -6.82 3.65
C ASN A 246 10.21 -7.49 4.28
N ILE A 247 10.99 -8.24 3.50
CA ILE A 247 12.26 -8.82 3.98
C ILE A 247 13.30 -7.71 4.21
N VAL A 248 13.41 -6.73 3.31
CA VAL A 248 14.30 -5.56 3.50
C VAL A 248 13.90 -4.79 4.76
N LEU A 249 12.61 -4.54 4.96
CA LEU A 249 12.09 -3.89 6.15
C LEU A 249 12.41 -4.69 7.43
N ALA A 250 12.30 -6.02 7.37
CA ALA A 250 12.70 -6.89 8.48
C ALA A 250 14.20 -6.78 8.79
N GLY A 251 15.04 -6.61 7.78
CA GLY A 251 16.47 -6.35 7.94
C GLY A 251 16.75 -5.02 8.62
N GLN A 252 16.11 -3.94 8.18
CA GLN A 252 16.21 -2.61 8.81
C GLN A 252 15.76 -2.65 10.28
N LYS A 253 14.63 -3.32 10.54
CA LYS A 253 14.13 -3.52 11.90
C LYS A 253 15.15 -4.27 12.76
N ALA A 254 15.72 -5.35 12.25
CA ALA A 254 16.73 -6.14 12.96
C ALA A 254 18.00 -5.32 13.24
N LEU A 255 18.40 -4.43 12.33
CA LEU A 255 19.51 -3.50 12.53
C LEU A 255 19.20 -2.47 13.63
N ALA A 256 17.99 -1.92 13.65
CA ALA A 256 17.53 -1.01 14.69
C ALA A 256 17.41 -1.72 16.06
N GLU A 257 16.92 -2.96 16.10
CA GLU A 257 16.90 -3.80 17.31
C GLU A 257 18.29 -4.01 17.88
N ARG A 258 19.28 -4.29 17.03
CA ARG A 258 20.69 -4.38 17.43
C ARG A 258 21.20 -3.08 18.07
N LEU A 259 20.98 -1.95 17.42
CA LEU A 259 21.47 -0.65 17.87
C LEU A 259 20.85 -0.22 19.20
N THR A 260 19.58 -0.59 19.42
CA THR A 260 18.86 -0.23 20.65
C THR A 260 19.05 -1.24 21.79
N GLY A 261 19.63 -2.41 21.50
CA GLY A 261 19.78 -3.50 22.47
C GLY A 261 18.47 -4.14 22.92
N LYS A 262 17.34 -3.83 22.26
CA LYS A 262 15.98 -4.24 22.67
C LYS A 262 15.44 -5.45 21.92
N GLY A 263 16.18 -6.02 20.96
CA GLY A 263 15.67 -7.08 20.10
C GLY A 263 16.37 -8.42 20.28
N ASN A 264 15.58 -9.51 20.18
CA ASN A 264 16.06 -10.89 20.26
C ASN A 264 15.81 -11.68 18.98
N SER A 265 15.53 -11.01 17.85
CA SER A 265 15.31 -11.72 16.58
C SER A 265 16.59 -12.45 16.13
N GLY A 266 16.43 -13.58 15.44
CA GLY A 266 17.56 -14.32 14.88
C GLY A 266 18.42 -13.44 13.96
N LEU A 267 17.75 -12.62 13.14
CA LEU A 267 18.41 -11.70 12.23
C LEU A 267 19.15 -10.56 12.96
N ALA A 268 18.59 -10.01 14.06
CA ALA A 268 19.27 -9.01 14.87
C ALA A 268 20.56 -9.57 15.50
N ARG A 269 20.53 -10.83 15.94
CA ARG A 269 21.74 -11.53 16.46
C ARG A 269 22.78 -11.76 15.37
N ALA A 270 22.38 -12.17 14.17
CA ALA A 270 23.27 -12.32 13.04
C ALA A 270 23.93 -10.99 12.65
N LEU A 271 23.13 -9.92 12.55
CA LEU A 271 23.61 -8.56 12.31
C LEU A 271 24.47 -8.00 13.46
N GLY A 272 24.36 -8.56 14.66
CA GLY A 272 25.24 -8.26 15.80
C GLY A 272 26.74 -8.49 15.53
N ARG A 273 27.07 -9.33 14.54
CA ARG A 273 28.44 -9.61 14.11
C ARG A 273 29.02 -8.56 13.16
N VAL A 274 28.19 -7.71 12.56
CA VAL A 274 28.67 -6.60 11.73
C VAL A 274 29.46 -5.63 12.61
N PRO A 275 30.73 -5.32 12.32
CA PRO A 275 31.49 -4.32 13.08
C PRO A 275 30.78 -2.98 13.15
N GLU A 276 30.94 -2.23 14.24
CA GLU A 276 30.29 -0.92 14.40
C GLU A 276 30.64 0.06 13.27
N SER A 277 31.86 0.00 12.77
CA SER A 277 32.31 0.82 11.64
C SER A 277 31.61 0.50 10.33
N LEU A 278 31.00 -0.69 10.19
CA LEU A 278 30.29 -1.15 8.98
C LEU A 278 28.75 -1.07 9.14
N VAL A 279 28.24 -0.62 10.27
CA VAL A 279 26.79 -0.42 10.45
C VAL A 279 26.20 0.56 9.44
N PRO A 280 26.82 1.71 9.13
CA PRO A 280 26.33 2.59 8.07
C PRO A 280 26.26 1.91 6.70
N ALA A 281 27.22 1.01 6.38
CA ALA A 281 27.20 0.26 5.12
C ALA A 281 26.04 -0.77 5.07
N ALA A 282 25.69 -1.35 6.21
CA ALA A 282 24.52 -2.23 6.28
C ALA A 282 23.20 -1.46 6.10
N ASP A 283 23.07 -0.26 6.66
CA ASP A 283 21.91 0.61 6.47
C ASP A 283 21.79 1.09 5.01
N GLU A 284 22.90 1.53 4.42
CA GLU A 284 22.97 1.91 3.00
C GLU A 284 22.61 0.75 2.07
N LEU A 285 23.03 -0.47 2.39
CA LEU A 285 22.64 -1.66 1.63
C LEU A 285 21.12 -1.85 1.62
N PHE A 286 20.44 -1.74 2.75
CA PHE A 286 18.98 -1.84 2.80
C PHE A 286 18.31 -0.71 2.01
N ALA A 287 18.83 0.52 2.07
CA ALA A 287 18.32 1.64 1.28
C ALA A 287 18.46 1.37 -0.22
N MET A 288 19.64 0.92 -0.68
CA MET A 288 19.86 0.53 -2.08
C MET A 288 18.92 -0.60 -2.54
N CYS A 289 18.66 -1.58 -1.68
CA CYS A 289 17.72 -2.66 -2.01
C CYS A 289 16.30 -2.10 -2.18
N GLN A 290 15.86 -1.17 -1.34
CA GLN A 290 14.57 -0.51 -1.50
C GLN A 290 14.47 0.27 -2.81
N GLU A 291 15.49 1.05 -3.16
CA GLU A 291 15.55 1.79 -4.43
C GLU A 291 15.50 0.85 -5.63
N ALA A 292 16.26 -0.25 -5.61
CA ALA A 292 16.27 -1.25 -6.68
C ALA A 292 14.90 -1.90 -6.86
N LEU A 293 14.19 -2.25 -5.76
CA LEU A 293 12.84 -2.80 -5.82
C LEU A 293 11.83 -1.78 -6.36
N GLN A 294 11.99 -0.50 -6.04
CA GLN A 294 11.17 0.59 -6.59
C GLN A 294 11.43 0.81 -8.09
N ALA A 295 12.67 0.64 -8.52
CA ALA A 295 13.07 0.66 -9.93
C ALA A 295 12.68 -0.63 -10.69
N GLN A 296 11.88 -1.51 -10.07
CA GLN A 296 11.39 -2.77 -10.65
C GLN A 296 12.50 -3.74 -11.06
N VAL A 297 13.66 -3.70 -10.41
CA VAL A 297 14.67 -4.73 -10.55
C VAL A 297 14.10 -6.06 -10.03
N ASN A 298 14.50 -7.17 -10.68
CA ASN A 298 14.02 -8.50 -10.29
C ASN A 298 14.21 -8.75 -8.77
N PRO A 299 13.12 -9.02 -8.03
CA PRO A 299 13.16 -9.15 -6.57
C PRO A 299 14.13 -10.22 -6.08
N SER A 300 14.22 -11.37 -6.76
CA SER A 300 15.14 -12.45 -6.36
C SER A 300 16.60 -11.99 -6.45
N LEU A 301 16.98 -11.25 -7.51
CA LEU A 301 18.34 -10.72 -7.65
C LEU A 301 18.69 -9.68 -6.57
N VAL A 302 17.72 -8.84 -6.22
CA VAL A 302 17.92 -7.86 -5.14
C VAL A 302 18.13 -8.58 -3.81
N MET A 303 17.34 -9.62 -3.54
CA MET A 303 17.47 -10.42 -2.32
C MET A 303 18.79 -11.20 -2.27
N ASP A 304 19.24 -11.75 -3.39
CA ASP A 304 20.52 -12.47 -3.47
C ASP A 304 21.71 -11.53 -3.23
N ARG A 305 21.67 -10.33 -3.81
CA ARG A 305 22.67 -9.29 -3.53
C ARG A 305 22.68 -8.90 -2.07
N MET A 306 21.49 -8.62 -1.50
CA MET A 306 21.36 -8.24 -0.09
C MET A 306 21.97 -9.31 0.84
N ALA A 307 21.60 -10.58 0.63
CA ALA A 307 22.11 -11.68 1.45
C ALA A 307 23.64 -11.81 1.34
N THR A 308 24.18 -11.74 0.11
CA THR A 308 25.62 -11.84 -0.14
C THR A 308 26.40 -10.70 0.55
N GLU A 309 25.95 -9.47 0.40
CA GLU A 309 26.62 -8.30 1.02
C GLU A 309 26.53 -8.38 2.56
N LEU A 310 25.38 -8.79 3.13
CA LEU A 310 25.25 -8.99 4.57
C LEU A 310 26.23 -10.08 5.08
N TYR A 311 26.38 -11.18 4.35
CA TYR A 311 27.34 -12.22 4.68
C TYR A 311 28.77 -11.67 4.69
N LEU A 312 29.15 -10.88 3.68
CA LEU A 312 30.47 -10.25 3.59
C LEU A 312 30.69 -9.22 4.71
N LEU A 313 29.69 -8.47 5.09
CA LEU A 313 29.76 -7.49 6.19
C LEU A 313 29.96 -8.17 7.55
N THR A 314 29.41 -9.39 7.72
CA THR A 314 29.53 -10.12 9.00
C THR A 314 30.82 -10.92 9.11
N HIS A 315 31.43 -11.35 7.98
CA HIS A 315 32.62 -12.22 7.98
C HIS A 315 33.92 -11.47 7.63
N GLY A 316 33.84 -10.17 7.33
CA GLY A 316 34.98 -9.39 6.86
C GLY A 316 35.25 -9.65 5.38
N ARG A 317 35.58 -8.60 4.61
CA ARG A 317 36.24 -8.79 3.31
C ARG A 317 37.65 -9.25 3.61
N SER A 318 37.97 -10.54 3.37
CA SER A 318 39.35 -11.02 3.31
C SER A 318 40.07 -10.32 2.18
#